data_30dd367c44fd8b32f7dc57cb1f3462e0
#
_entry.id   30dd367c44fd8b32f7dc57cb1f3462e0
#
_cell.length_a   1.000
_cell.length_b   1.000
_cell.length_c   1.000
_cell.angle_alpha   90.00
_cell.angle_beta   90.00
_cell.angle_gamma   90.00
#
_symmetry.space_group_name_H-M   'P 1'
#
loop_
_entity.id
_entity.type
_entity.pdbx_description
1 polymer ?
#
loop_
_entity_poly.entity_id
_entity_poly.type
_entity_poly.pdbx_seq_one_letter_code
_entity_poly.pdbx_strand_id
1 'polypeptide(L)'
;MGHRAKCLKTLHIMPNALRLGEEVPVMNILKKPQWSPYLAGALIGMVSWFAVLTAGKYLGVSTTFVRTIGMIESLFAPDHVATLPYFIKEKPIIDWQWMEVLGILIGAFIAARLSGKFKGKFVPPMWEKRFGPDRFKRWFVAFLGGIILMFGARMADG
;
A
#
# COMPACT_ATOMS: atom_id res chain seq x y z
N MET A 1 -10.09 -39.89 44.35
CA MET A 1 -10.42 -38.52 43.79
C MET A 1 -9.47 -38.10 42.66
N GLY A 2 -9.18 -38.94 41.68
CA GLY A 2 -8.14 -38.69 40.67
C GLY A 2 -8.56 -38.87 39.20
N HIS A 3 -9.81 -39.29 38.93
CA HIS A 3 -10.23 -39.64 37.54
C HIS A 3 -10.98 -38.54 36.79
N ARG A 4 -11.44 -37.47 37.43
CA ARG A 4 -12.16 -36.35 36.74
C ARG A 4 -11.26 -35.32 36.11
N ALA A 5 -10.02 -35.19 36.56
CA ALA A 5 -9.08 -34.19 36.04
C ALA A 5 -8.45 -34.54 34.68
N LYS A 6 -8.42 -35.81 34.28
CA LYS A 6 -7.83 -36.26 32.99
C LYS A 6 -8.80 -36.13 31.81
N CYS A 7 -10.12 -36.07 32.04
CA CYS A 7 -11.12 -36.00 30.98
C CYS A 7 -11.26 -34.58 30.40
N LEU A 8 -10.94 -33.53 31.17
CA LEU A 8 -11.03 -32.14 30.74
C LEU A 8 -9.83 -31.70 29.88
N LYS A 9 -8.69 -32.38 29.96
CA LYS A 9 -7.50 -32.06 29.13
C LYS A 9 -7.57 -32.63 27.71
N THR A 10 -8.39 -33.65 27.49
CA THR A 10 -8.54 -34.30 26.18
C THR A 10 -9.53 -33.55 25.27
N LEU A 11 -10.37 -32.68 25.82
CA LEU A 11 -11.34 -31.92 25.05
C LEU A 11 -10.72 -30.69 24.33
N HIS A 12 -9.45 -30.34 24.63
CA HIS A 12 -8.76 -29.20 24.06
C HIS A 12 -7.92 -29.54 22.82
N ILE A 13 -7.88 -30.81 22.41
CA ILE A 13 -7.14 -31.29 21.24
C ILE A 13 -8.12 -31.82 20.17
N MET A 14 -9.32 -31.30 20.09
CA MET A 14 -10.12 -31.52 18.89
C MET A 14 -9.60 -30.62 17.77
N PRO A 15 -9.13 -31.21 16.64
CA PRO A 15 -8.71 -30.41 15.50
C PRO A 15 -9.89 -29.57 15.02
N ASN A 16 -9.60 -28.34 14.64
CA ASN A 16 -10.48 -27.27 14.15
C ASN A 16 -11.33 -27.65 12.91
N ALA A 17 -11.47 -28.95 12.63
CA ALA A 17 -12.14 -29.48 11.43
C ALA A 17 -13.68 -29.50 11.52
N LEU A 18 -14.28 -29.23 12.68
CA LEU A 18 -15.75 -29.28 12.86
C LEU A 18 -16.40 -27.92 13.16
N ARG A 19 -15.69 -26.82 12.94
CA ARG A 19 -16.31 -25.49 12.91
C ARG A 19 -16.58 -25.06 11.45
N LEU A 20 -17.21 -25.93 10.69
CA LEU A 20 -17.80 -25.63 9.40
C LEU A 20 -19.21 -25.06 9.59
N GLY A 21 -19.30 -23.93 10.24
CA GLY A 21 -20.43 -23.03 10.17
C GLY A 21 -20.03 -21.92 9.22
N GLU A 22 -20.35 -22.04 7.95
CA GLU A 22 -20.61 -21.08 6.89
C GLU A 22 -20.23 -19.59 7.17
N GLU A 23 -18.96 -19.31 7.36
CA GLU A 23 -18.44 -17.96 7.08
C GLU A 23 -17.83 -18.01 5.68
N VAL A 24 -18.33 -17.19 4.76
CA VAL A 24 -17.87 -17.10 3.36
C VAL A 24 -16.34 -17.02 3.38
N PRO A 25 -15.61 -17.99 2.77
CA PRO A 25 -14.15 -18.11 2.94
C PRO A 25 -13.39 -16.87 2.48
N VAL A 26 -13.97 -16.08 1.58
CA VAL A 26 -13.40 -14.82 1.07
C VAL A 26 -13.30 -13.77 2.18
N MET A 27 -14.31 -13.65 3.05
CA MET A 27 -14.32 -12.64 4.12
C MET A 27 -13.26 -12.92 5.19
N ASN A 28 -12.98 -14.20 5.45
CA ASN A 28 -11.93 -14.61 6.38
C ASN A 28 -10.53 -14.38 5.82
N ILE A 29 -10.35 -14.46 4.51
CA ILE A 29 -9.08 -14.14 3.84
C ILE A 29 -8.81 -12.63 3.93
N LEU A 30 -9.81 -11.78 3.69
CA LEU A 30 -9.68 -10.33 3.76
C LEU A 30 -9.37 -9.81 5.17
N LYS A 31 -9.89 -10.48 6.20
CA LYS A 31 -9.64 -10.13 7.61
C LYS A 31 -8.29 -10.65 8.14
N LYS A 32 -7.58 -11.50 7.40
CA LYS A 32 -6.25 -11.97 7.85
C LYS A 32 -5.28 -10.80 7.97
N PRO A 33 -4.58 -10.67 9.10
CA PRO A 33 -3.65 -9.56 9.33
C PRO A 33 -2.39 -9.60 8.46
N GLN A 34 -2.10 -10.73 7.87
CA GLN A 34 -0.98 -10.95 6.96
C GLN A 34 -1.39 -11.95 5.87
N TRP A 35 -1.29 -11.52 4.64
CA TRP A 35 -1.48 -12.37 3.48
C TRP A 35 -0.18 -13.07 3.12
N SER A 36 -0.28 -14.25 2.51
CA SER A 36 0.91 -14.89 1.93
C SER A 36 1.53 -13.96 0.88
N PRO A 37 2.86 -13.72 0.92
CA PRO A 37 3.55 -12.90 -0.09
C PRO A 37 3.31 -13.39 -1.52
N TYR A 38 3.20 -14.69 -1.72
CA TYR A 38 2.92 -15.29 -3.02
C TYR A 38 1.53 -14.93 -3.54
N LEU A 39 0.51 -15.00 -2.68
CA LEU A 39 -0.85 -14.62 -3.06
C LEU A 39 -0.94 -13.11 -3.37
N ALA A 40 -0.33 -12.27 -2.54
CA ALA A 40 -0.30 -10.83 -2.77
C ALA A 40 0.43 -10.49 -4.08
N GLY A 41 1.58 -11.12 -4.35
CA GLY A 41 2.33 -10.93 -5.59
C GLY A 41 1.55 -11.38 -6.83
N ALA A 42 0.88 -12.52 -6.76
CA ALA A 42 0.04 -13.01 -7.85
C ALA A 42 -1.13 -12.05 -8.16
N LEU A 43 -1.79 -11.51 -7.12
CA LEU A 43 -2.87 -10.54 -7.29
C LEU A 43 -2.37 -9.23 -7.91
N ILE A 44 -1.23 -8.71 -7.46
CA ILE A 44 -0.61 -7.52 -8.05
C ILE A 44 -0.25 -7.76 -9.52
N GLY A 45 0.31 -8.92 -9.85
CA GLY A 45 0.60 -9.31 -11.23
C GLY A 45 -0.64 -9.35 -12.11
N MET A 46 -1.75 -9.93 -11.62
CA MET A 46 -3.03 -9.96 -12.35
C MET A 46 -3.59 -8.55 -12.57
N VAL A 47 -3.54 -7.69 -11.55
CA VAL A 47 -4.01 -6.30 -11.66
C VAL A 47 -3.15 -5.53 -12.67
N SER A 48 -1.83 -5.71 -12.65
CA SER A 48 -0.91 -5.09 -13.63
C SER A 48 -1.24 -5.53 -15.05
N TRP A 49 -1.44 -6.82 -15.25
CA TRP A 49 -1.80 -7.36 -16.57
C TRP A 49 -3.15 -6.83 -17.06
N PHE A 50 -4.14 -6.78 -16.18
CA PHE A 50 -5.45 -6.21 -16.48
C PHE A 50 -5.37 -4.72 -16.81
N ALA A 51 -4.54 -3.94 -16.12
CA ALA A 51 -4.31 -2.52 -16.40
C ALA A 51 -3.74 -2.31 -17.81
N VAL A 52 -2.75 -3.13 -18.20
CA VAL A 52 -2.18 -3.07 -19.56
C VAL A 52 -3.23 -3.42 -20.63
N LEU A 53 -4.04 -4.45 -20.38
CA LEU A 53 -5.07 -4.87 -21.35
C LEU A 53 -6.19 -3.83 -21.54
N THR A 54 -6.60 -3.16 -20.47
CA THR A 54 -7.75 -2.23 -20.49
C THR A 54 -7.33 -0.79 -20.79
N ALA A 55 -6.23 -0.31 -20.21
CA ALA A 55 -5.78 1.07 -20.34
C ALA A 55 -4.57 1.24 -21.28
N GLY A 56 -3.94 0.13 -21.73
CA GLY A 56 -2.74 0.17 -22.53
C GLY A 56 -1.53 0.81 -21.84
N LYS A 57 -1.59 0.93 -20.49
CA LYS A 57 -0.56 1.60 -19.67
C LYS A 57 -0.12 0.72 -18.53
N TYR A 58 1.17 0.80 -18.21
CA TYR A 58 1.72 0.13 -17.03
C TYR A 58 1.35 0.89 -15.75
N LEU A 59 1.34 0.15 -14.64
CA LEU A 59 1.23 0.75 -13.31
C LEU A 59 2.49 1.60 -13.06
N GLY A 60 2.29 2.88 -12.70
CA GLY A 60 3.42 3.78 -12.47
C GLY A 60 3.00 5.01 -11.67
N VAL A 61 3.65 5.23 -10.55
CA VAL A 61 3.33 6.31 -9.62
C VAL A 61 4.24 7.53 -9.83
N SER A 62 5.45 7.32 -10.36
CA SER A 62 6.48 8.37 -10.49
C SER A 62 6.01 9.53 -11.37
N THR A 63 5.38 9.25 -12.49
CA THR A 63 4.86 10.27 -13.43
C THR A 63 3.75 11.11 -12.80
N THR A 64 2.94 10.53 -11.92
CA THR A 64 1.90 11.28 -11.18
C THR A 64 2.50 12.38 -10.31
N PHE A 65 3.62 12.13 -9.63
CA PHE A 65 4.29 13.17 -8.82
C PHE A 65 4.81 14.30 -9.69
N VAL A 66 5.43 13.99 -10.83
CA VAL A 66 5.92 14.99 -11.76
C VAL A 66 4.79 15.86 -12.33
N ARG A 67 3.69 15.22 -12.75
CA ARG A 67 2.52 15.95 -13.25
C ARG A 67 1.87 16.81 -12.17
N THR A 68 1.85 16.33 -10.91
CA THR A 68 1.37 17.11 -9.78
C THR A 68 2.21 18.36 -9.55
N ILE A 69 3.53 18.22 -9.58
CA ILE A 69 4.45 19.36 -9.48
C ILE A 69 4.22 20.34 -10.65
N GLY A 70 4.12 19.84 -11.88
CA GLY A 70 3.83 20.68 -13.05
C GLY A 70 2.48 21.40 -12.94
N MET A 71 1.43 20.77 -12.37
CA MET A 71 0.16 21.45 -12.12
C MET A 71 0.29 22.54 -11.06
N ILE A 72 1.04 22.29 -9.97
CA ILE A 72 1.28 23.31 -8.94
C ILE A 72 2.11 24.47 -9.52
N GLU A 73 3.17 24.16 -10.25
CA GLU A 73 4.05 25.15 -10.87
C GLU A 73 3.30 26.00 -11.90
N SER A 74 2.37 25.42 -12.65
CA SER A 74 1.54 26.16 -13.62
C SER A 74 0.63 27.21 -12.97
N LEU A 75 0.34 27.10 -11.67
CA LEU A 75 -0.41 28.11 -10.94
C LEU A 75 0.43 29.38 -10.63
N PHE A 76 1.75 29.21 -10.51
CA PHE A 76 2.67 30.30 -10.14
C PHE A 76 3.49 30.80 -11.33
N ALA A 77 3.85 29.94 -12.28
CA ALA A 77 4.71 30.24 -13.42
C ALA A 77 4.27 29.46 -14.68
N PRO A 78 3.14 29.81 -15.31
CA PRO A 78 2.61 29.07 -16.47
C PRO A 78 3.56 29.09 -17.67
N ASP A 79 4.25 30.21 -17.91
CA ASP A 79 5.19 30.34 -19.03
C ASP A 79 6.41 29.44 -18.88
N HIS A 80 6.87 29.23 -17.65
CA HIS A 80 7.99 28.33 -17.36
C HIS A 80 7.62 26.87 -17.66
N VAL A 81 6.45 26.42 -17.26
CA VAL A 81 5.95 25.08 -17.54
C VAL A 81 5.77 24.85 -19.04
N ALA A 82 5.29 25.87 -19.78
CA ALA A 82 5.07 25.79 -21.22
C ALA A 82 6.39 25.71 -22.03
N THR A 83 7.49 26.28 -21.54
CA THR A 83 8.79 26.31 -22.22
C THR A 83 9.67 25.12 -21.92
N LEU A 84 9.44 24.39 -20.81
CA LEU A 84 10.25 23.24 -20.44
C LEU A 84 9.97 22.03 -21.33
N PRO A 85 10.97 21.49 -22.05
CA PRO A 85 10.81 20.33 -22.95
C PRO A 85 10.22 19.09 -22.23
N TYR A 86 10.48 18.99 -20.92
CA TYR A 86 10.01 17.89 -20.11
C TYR A 86 8.49 17.90 -19.94
N PHE A 87 7.87 19.07 -19.66
CA PHE A 87 6.42 19.21 -19.50
C PHE A 87 5.68 19.24 -20.85
N ILE A 88 6.37 19.47 -21.95
CA ILE A 88 5.82 19.30 -23.31
C ILE A 88 5.55 17.81 -23.55
N LYS A 89 6.46 16.93 -23.10
CA LYS A 89 6.32 15.48 -23.20
C LYS A 89 5.34 14.92 -22.17
N GLU A 90 5.52 15.31 -20.90
CA GLU A 90 4.70 14.86 -19.77
C GLU A 90 3.74 15.98 -19.35
N LYS A 91 2.67 16.16 -20.14
CA LYS A 91 1.68 17.20 -19.87
C LYS A 91 1.11 17.09 -18.45
N PRO A 92 1.03 18.21 -17.71
CA PRO A 92 0.48 18.24 -16.35
C PRO A 92 -1.06 18.14 -16.39
N ILE A 93 -1.56 16.93 -16.62
CA ILE A 93 -2.99 16.61 -16.68
C ILE A 93 -3.32 15.47 -15.71
N ILE A 94 -4.58 15.44 -15.26
CA ILE A 94 -5.09 14.31 -14.50
C ILE A 94 -5.32 13.17 -15.48
N ASP A 95 -4.46 12.16 -15.41
CA ASP A 95 -4.50 10.97 -16.27
C ASP A 95 -4.80 9.71 -15.45
N TRP A 96 -4.86 8.56 -16.10
CA TRP A 96 -5.00 7.22 -15.56
C TRP A 96 -4.15 6.98 -14.31
N GLN A 97 -2.87 7.34 -14.34
CA GLN A 97 -1.95 7.17 -13.21
C GLN A 97 -2.35 7.96 -11.95
N TRP A 98 -3.02 9.10 -12.12
CA TRP A 98 -3.58 9.86 -11.01
C TRP A 98 -4.72 9.10 -10.32
N MET A 99 -5.61 8.49 -11.11
CA MET A 99 -6.69 7.64 -10.59
C MET A 99 -6.14 6.39 -9.91
N GLU A 100 -5.05 5.83 -10.43
CA GLU A 100 -4.34 4.70 -9.82
C GLU A 100 -3.84 5.05 -8.41
N VAL A 101 -3.14 6.17 -8.24
CA VAL A 101 -2.64 6.61 -6.93
C VAL A 101 -3.77 6.82 -5.93
N LEU A 102 -4.87 7.45 -6.34
CA LEU A 102 -6.05 7.60 -5.50
C LEU A 102 -6.66 6.24 -5.13
N GLY A 103 -6.74 5.32 -6.08
CA GLY A 103 -7.21 3.96 -5.86
C GLY A 103 -6.37 3.20 -4.84
N ILE A 104 -5.05 3.32 -4.91
CA ILE A 104 -4.12 2.72 -3.94
C ILE A 104 -4.35 3.29 -2.53
N LEU A 105 -4.50 4.61 -2.39
CA LEU A 105 -4.76 5.24 -1.09
C LEU A 105 -6.07 4.77 -0.47
N ILE A 106 -7.15 4.77 -1.26
CA ILE A 106 -8.48 4.32 -0.80
C ILE A 106 -8.43 2.83 -0.45
N GLY A 107 -7.84 1.99 -1.32
CA GLY A 107 -7.72 0.55 -1.10
C GLY A 107 -6.90 0.22 0.14
N ALA A 108 -5.77 0.91 0.35
CA ALA A 108 -4.94 0.74 1.54
C ALA A 108 -5.69 1.14 2.82
N PHE A 109 -6.46 2.23 2.78
CA PHE A 109 -7.27 2.68 3.91
C PHE A 109 -8.36 1.66 4.26
N ILE A 110 -9.09 1.16 3.26
CA ILE A 110 -10.11 0.12 3.44
C ILE A 110 -9.49 -1.15 4.01
N ALA A 111 -8.37 -1.63 3.45
CA ALA A 111 -7.67 -2.81 3.92
C ALA A 111 -7.20 -2.67 5.37
N ALA A 112 -6.66 -1.49 5.74
CA ALA A 112 -6.24 -1.20 7.10
C ALA A 112 -7.42 -1.21 8.10
N ARG A 113 -8.59 -0.73 7.68
CA ARG A 113 -9.82 -0.78 8.49
C ARG A 113 -10.35 -2.20 8.64
N LEU A 114 -10.42 -2.96 7.56
CA LEU A 114 -10.91 -4.35 7.56
C LEU A 114 -10.03 -5.28 8.40
N SER A 115 -8.72 -5.07 8.40
CA SER A 115 -7.78 -5.87 9.21
C SER A 115 -7.92 -5.66 10.72
N GLY A 116 -8.70 -4.67 11.18
CA GLY A 116 -8.89 -4.34 12.61
C GLY A 116 -7.62 -3.87 13.33
N LYS A 117 -6.50 -3.76 12.62
CA LYS A 117 -5.21 -3.33 13.17
C LYS A 117 -4.90 -1.85 12.97
N PHE A 118 -5.87 -1.09 12.49
CA PHE A 118 -5.70 0.34 12.32
C PHE A 118 -5.52 1.02 13.70
N LYS A 119 -4.27 1.13 14.10
CA LYS A 119 -3.86 1.91 15.28
C LYS A 119 -3.22 3.18 14.75
N GLY A 120 -3.79 4.33 15.04
CA GLY A 120 -3.28 5.64 14.66
C GLY A 120 -1.94 5.98 15.33
N LYS A 121 -0.98 5.06 15.32
CA LYS A 121 0.36 5.29 15.86
C LYS A 121 1.20 5.99 14.79
N PHE A 122 1.65 7.18 15.11
CA PHE A 122 2.55 7.97 14.25
C PHE A 122 3.94 7.35 14.11
N VAL A 123 4.37 6.57 15.11
CA VAL A 123 5.67 5.90 15.13
C VAL A 123 5.47 4.39 15.25
N PRO A 124 5.98 3.57 14.30
CA PRO A 124 5.94 2.12 14.41
C PRO A 124 6.80 1.62 15.58
N PRO A 125 6.40 0.54 16.26
CA PRO A 125 7.15 0.01 17.40
C PRO A 125 8.59 -0.40 17.07
N MET A 126 8.86 -0.85 15.85
CA MET A 126 10.21 -1.20 15.40
C MET A 126 11.11 0.02 15.27
N TRP A 127 10.58 1.15 14.80
CA TRP A 127 11.30 2.40 14.73
C TRP A 127 11.60 2.94 16.11
N GLU A 128 10.59 2.96 16.99
CA GLU A 128 10.68 3.46 18.36
C GLU A 128 11.78 2.74 19.15
N LYS A 129 11.88 1.40 19.01
CA LYS A 129 12.92 0.60 19.66
C LYS A 129 14.35 0.93 19.20
N ARG A 130 14.53 1.38 17.95
CA ARG A 130 15.85 1.56 17.35
C ARG A 130 16.30 3.01 17.32
N PHE A 131 15.39 3.95 17.13
CA PHE A 131 15.68 5.37 16.88
C PHE A 131 14.99 6.32 17.86
N GLY A 132 14.18 5.79 18.79
CA GLY A 132 13.40 6.57 19.76
C GLY A 132 12.02 7.01 19.27
N PRO A 133 11.22 7.65 20.15
CA PRO A 133 9.83 8.03 19.90
C PRO A 133 9.65 9.30 19.06
N ASP A 134 10.72 9.93 18.62
CA ASP A 134 10.72 11.21 17.92
C ASP A 134 10.01 11.14 16.57
N ARG A 135 8.87 11.84 16.46
CA ARG A 135 8.05 11.91 15.24
C ARG A 135 8.73 12.71 14.14
N PHE A 136 9.36 13.83 14.50
CA PHE A 136 10.01 14.73 13.54
C PHE A 136 11.19 14.05 12.84
N LYS A 137 12.06 13.41 13.62
CA LYS A 137 13.19 12.63 13.11
C LYS A 137 12.73 11.53 12.14
N ARG A 138 11.65 10.84 12.48
CA ARG A 138 11.07 9.81 11.60
C ARG A 138 10.56 10.40 10.28
N TRP A 139 9.83 11.51 10.33
CA TRP A 139 9.30 12.16 9.13
C TRP A 139 10.42 12.67 8.22
N PHE A 140 11.46 13.25 8.81
CA PHE A 140 12.60 13.72 8.05
C PHE A 140 13.35 12.58 7.35
N VAL A 141 13.61 11.48 8.04
CA VAL A 141 14.26 10.30 7.45
C VAL A 141 13.36 9.64 6.39
N ALA A 142 12.05 9.57 6.63
CA ALA A 142 11.10 9.04 5.65
C ALA A 142 11.05 9.92 4.38
N PHE A 143 11.09 11.23 4.55
CA PHE A 143 11.14 12.19 3.43
C PHE A 143 12.41 12.03 2.59
N LEU A 144 13.58 11.95 3.24
CA LEU A 144 14.85 11.69 2.54
C LEU A 144 14.84 10.34 1.82
N GLY A 145 14.31 9.29 2.46
CA GLY A 145 14.15 7.99 1.84
C GLY A 145 13.23 8.05 0.61
N GLY A 146 12.15 8.82 0.68
CA GLY A 146 11.26 9.08 -0.45
C GLY A 146 11.93 9.78 -1.63
N ILE A 147 12.78 10.78 -1.35
CA ILE A 147 13.56 11.48 -2.40
C ILE A 147 14.49 10.50 -3.11
N ILE A 148 15.26 9.70 -2.36
CA ILE A 148 16.20 8.73 -2.93
C ILE A 148 15.45 7.69 -3.79
N LEU A 149 14.33 7.18 -3.26
CA LEU A 149 13.50 6.20 -3.95
C LEU A 149 12.94 6.77 -5.26
N MET A 150 12.41 7.99 -5.23
CA MET A 150 11.86 8.64 -6.42
C MET A 150 12.93 8.92 -7.47
N PHE A 151 14.11 9.36 -7.03
CA PHE A 151 15.25 9.57 -7.93
C PHE A 151 15.66 8.25 -8.59
N GLY A 152 15.79 7.16 -7.82
CA GLY A 152 16.08 5.83 -8.34
C GLY A 152 15.03 5.33 -9.33
N ALA A 153 13.75 5.51 -9.03
CA ALA A 153 12.65 5.13 -9.92
C ALA A 153 12.72 5.88 -11.26
N ARG A 154 13.02 7.19 -11.23
CA ARG A 154 13.17 7.99 -12.48
C ARG A 154 14.39 7.62 -13.29
N MET A 155 15.48 7.22 -12.64
CA MET A 155 16.68 6.71 -13.36
C MET A 155 16.41 5.33 -14.00
N ALA A 156 15.52 4.54 -13.44
CA ALA A 156 15.12 3.25 -14.00
C ALA A 156 14.01 3.35 -15.08
N ASP A 157 13.74 4.57 -15.58
CA ASP A 157 12.69 4.86 -16.59
C ASP A 157 11.26 4.53 -16.10
N GLY A 158 11.06 4.65 -14.80
CA GLY A 158 9.79 4.35 -14.12
C GLY A 158 8.87 5.57 -13.96
#